data_f5fbe282e12ca7b8768cf2c328947132
#
_entry.id   f5fbe282e12ca7b8768cf2c328947132
#
_cell.length_a   1.000
_cell.length_b   1.000
_cell.length_c   1.000
_cell.angle_alpha   90.00
_cell.angle_beta   90.00
_cell.angle_gamma   90.00
#
_symmetry.space_group_name_H-M   'P 1'
#
loop_
_entity.id
_entity.type
_entity.pdbx_description
1 polymer ?
#
loop_
_entity_poly.entity_id
_entity_poly.type
_entity_poly.pdbx_seq_one_letter_code
_entity_poly.pdbx_strand_id
1 'polypeptide(L)'
;MKKILIPFLTVAFGLTLATSCIEEIDPQSSTITKDQAANAPGSYDNFVSGITSSLAGTFQFGAGADKRYPYDYGYPSFYQMRDVMGQDLVPSFSGHQYSTWYSCGVALGPQYLLCQFPWTYYYSWIKNCNTVLSLAGENPDTDKMSGAGIAYAMRAMFYMDLARMFANKTYALDKNAETVPIVTEATALSDLATNPRATNENMWAFILSDLDKAEQYLADYQRPDKLTPDKSVAVSYTHL
;
A
#
# COMPACT_ATOMS: atom_id res chain seq x y z
N MET A 1 -11.68 35.07 -71.49
CA MET A 1 -12.30 34.68 -70.23
C MET A 1 -11.78 33.32 -69.85
N LYS A 2 -10.73 33.28 -69.02
CA LYS A 2 -10.13 32.02 -68.52
C LYS A 2 -10.72 31.78 -67.12
N LYS A 3 -11.52 30.74 -66.93
CA LYS A 3 -12.00 30.33 -65.66
C LYS A 3 -11.01 29.31 -65.08
N ILE A 4 -10.54 29.67 -63.90
CA ILE A 4 -9.62 28.95 -63.05
C ILE A 4 -10.33 27.71 -62.50
N LEU A 5 -9.79 26.54 -62.76
CA LEU A 5 -10.17 25.23 -62.20
C LEU A 5 -8.98 24.74 -61.37
N ILE A 6 -8.82 25.26 -60.17
CA ILE A 6 -8.02 24.73 -59.09
C ILE A 6 -8.73 25.22 -57.82
N PRO A 7 -9.43 24.40 -57.08
CA PRO A 7 -8.92 23.81 -55.89
C PRO A 7 -9.74 22.57 -55.41
N PHE A 8 -9.55 21.43 -55.96
CA PHE A 8 -10.17 20.24 -55.41
C PHE A 8 -9.16 19.10 -55.10
N LEU A 9 -7.86 19.35 -55.32
CA LEU A 9 -6.84 18.33 -55.15
C LEU A 9 -6.03 18.48 -53.87
N THR A 10 -6.28 19.53 -53.08
CA THR A 10 -5.49 19.80 -51.86
C THR A 10 -6.16 19.37 -50.55
N VAL A 11 -7.45 18.93 -50.60
CA VAL A 11 -8.13 18.47 -49.37
C VAL A 11 -8.02 16.97 -49.16
N ALA A 12 -7.69 16.17 -50.20
CA ALA A 12 -7.57 14.71 -50.07
C ALA A 12 -6.21 14.24 -49.52
N PHE A 13 -5.20 15.08 -49.40
CA PHE A 13 -3.87 14.71 -48.90
C PHE A 13 -3.61 15.04 -47.41
N GLY A 14 -4.59 15.67 -46.75
CA GLY A 14 -4.47 16.12 -45.36
C GLY A 14 -5.02 15.15 -44.30
N LEU A 15 -5.66 14.05 -44.68
CA LEU A 15 -6.34 13.16 -43.72
C LEU A 15 -5.64 11.82 -43.44
N THR A 16 -4.45 11.59 -43.94
CA THR A 16 -3.75 10.28 -43.76
C THR A 16 -2.56 10.31 -42.81
N LEU A 17 -2.35 11.37 -42.04
CA LEU A 17 -1.17 11.49 -41.15
C LEU A 17 -1.50 11.56 -39.65
N ALA A 18 -2.66 11.08 -39.23
CA ALA A 18 -3.03 11.09 -37.81
C ALA A 18 -3.18 9.70 -37.18
N THR A 19 -2.53 8.68 -37.74
CA THR A 19 -2.28 7.45 -36.99
C THR A 19 -0.85 7.44 -36.50
N SER A 20 -0.53 8.34 -35.57
CA SER A 20 0.62 8.17 -34.71
C SER A 20 0.26 7.03 -33.75
N CYS A 21 0.59 5.81 -34.12
CA CYS A 21 0.78 4.74 -33.13
C CYS A 21 1.92 5.23 -32.24
N ILE A 22 1.57 5.75 -31.06
CA ILE A 22 2.53 5.89 -29.97
C ILE A 22 2.81 4.44 -29.56
N GLU A 23 3.86 3.85 -30.10
CA GLU A 23 4.43 2.64 -29.53
C GLU A 23 4.82 2.96 -28.11
N GLU A 24 4.30 2.21 -27.17
CA GLU A 24 4.69 2.30 -25.77
C GLU A 24 6.16 1.84 -25.70
N ILE A 25 7.08 2.80 -25.55
CA ILE A 25 8.49 2.51 -25.43
C ILE A 25 8.75 2.13 -23.97
N ASP A 26 9.21 0.91 -23.77
CA ASP A 26 9.63 0.44 -22.44
C ASP A 26 10.65 1.41 -21.83
N PRO A 27 10.57 1.67 -20.51
CA PRO A 27 11.52 2.57 -19.84
C PRO A 27 12.97 2.14 -20.08
N GLN A 28 13.78 3.03 -20.65
CA GLN A 28 15.21 2.81 -20.91
C GLN A 28 16.06 3.04 -19.63
N SER A 29 15.42 3.25 -18.48
CA SER A 29 16.05 3.51 -17.18
C SER A 29 15.95 2.31 -16.25
N SER A 30 16.48 2.42 -15.02
CA SER A 30 16.43 1.40 -13.96
C SER A 30 15.02 0.99 -13.49
N THR A 31 13.98 1.50 -14.13
CA THR A 31 12.58 1.14 -13.85
C THR A 31 12.17 -0.01 -14.77
N ILE A 32 11.73 -1.11 -14.21
CA ILE A 32 11.21 -2.27 -14.96
C ILE A 32 9.70 -2.15 -15.09
N THR A 33 9.16 -2.57 -16.23
CA THR A 33 7.70 -2.67 -16.42
C THR A 33 7.13 -3.83 -15.61
N LYS A 34 5.80 -3.82 -15.42
CA LYS A 34 5.11 -4.93 -14.73
C LYS A 34 5.34 -6.27 -15.44
N ASP A 35 5.33 -6.28 -16.78
CA ASP A 35 5.55 -7.49 -17.57
C ASP A 35 7.00 -7.97 -17.49
N GLN A 36 7.96 -7.08 -17.52
CA GLN A 36 9.38 -7.41 -17.28
C GLN A 36 9.58 -7.98 -15.87
N ALA A 37 8.93 -7.39 -14.86
CA ALA A 37 8.98 -7.88 -13.49
C ALA A 37 8.31 -9.27 -13.36
N ALA A 38 7.19 -9.50 -14.03
CA ALA A 38 6.48 -10.77 -13.99
C ALA A 38 7.29 -11.93 -14.60
N ASN A 39 8.10 -11.62 -15.64
CA ASN A 39 8.84 -12.63 -16.42
C ASN A 39 10.31 -12.79 -15.97
N ALA A 40 10.83 -11.95 -15.07
CA ALA A 40 12.21 -12.07 -14.61
C ALA A 40 12.35 -13.22 -13.61
N PRO A 41 13.33 -14.14 -13.79
CA PRO A 41 13.53 -15.26 -12.87
C PRO A 41 13.75 -14.79 -11.42
N GLY A 42 13.03 -15.37 -10.46
CA GLY A 42 13.14 -15.04 -9.03
C GLY A 42 12.57 -13.67 -8.63
N SER A 43 11.98 -12.92 -9.54
CA SER A 43 11.42 -11.60 -9.23
C SER A 43 10.26 -11.69 -8.24
N TYR A 44 9.40 -12.69 -8.38
CA TYR A 44 8.27 -12.90 -7.49
C TYR A 44 8.73 -13.08 -6.03
N ASP A 45 9.71 -13.93 -5.78
CA ASP A 45 10.27 -14.17 -4.45
C ASP A 45 10.95 -12.92 -3.87
N ASN A 46 11.57 -12.12 -4.71
CA ASN A 46 12.14 -10.84 -4.31
C ASN A 46 11.05 -9.84 -3.89
N PHE A 47 9.91 -9.79 -4.59
CA PHE A 47 8.79 -8.96 -4.19
C PHE A 47 8.15 -9.44 -2.89
N VAL A 48 7.98 -10.75 -2.72
CA VAL A 48 7.47 -11.35 -1.46
C VAL A 48 8.39 -10.99 -0.30
N SER A 49 9.71 -11.20 -0.44
CA SER A 49 10.71 -10.84 0.58
C SER A 49 10.73 -9.33 0.85
N GLY A 50 10.44 -8.51 -0.17
CA GLY A 50 10.32 -7.07 -0.06
C GLY A 50 9.21 -6.61 0.89
N ILE A 51 8.13 -7.37 1.06
CA ILE A 51 7.03 -7.03 1.97
C ILE A 51 7.55 -6.96 3.40
N THR A 52 8.18 -8.02 3.89
CA THR A 52 8.64 -8.11 5.29
C THR A 52 9.93 -7.32 5.54
N SER A 53 10.87 -7.32 4.59
CA SER A 53 12.12 -6.55 4.72
C SER A 53 11.89 -5.03 4.76
N SER A 54 10.86 -4.54 4.09
CA SER A 54 10.51 -3.12 4.11
C SER A 54 10.03 -2.62 5.47
N LEU A 55 9.57 -3.51 6.38
CA LEU A 55 9.09 -3.13 7.71
C LEU A 55 10.21 -2.60 8.61
N ALA A 56 11.41 -3.17 8.49
CA ALA A 56 12.58 -2.75 9.27
C ALA A 56 13.42 -1.69 8.55
N GLY A 57 13.00 -1.27 7.35
CA GLY A 57 13.69 -0.28 6.55
C GLY A 57 13.69 1.11 7.19
N THR A 58 14.77 1.86 6.95
CA THR A 58 14.77 3.28 7.27
C THR A 58 14.20 4.08 6.11
N PHE A 59 13.25 4.95 6.40
CA PHE A 59 12.67 5.87 5.44
C PHE A 59 13.12 7.30 5.78
N GLN A 60 13.24 8.15 4.78
CA GLN A 60 13.40 9.58 5.00
C GLN A 60 12.10 10.29 4.65
N PHE A 61 11.41 10.75 5.66
CA PHE A 61 10.16 11.47 5.47
C PHE A 61 10.33 12.92 5.92
N GLY A 62 10.41 13.85 4.97
CA GLY A 62 10.44 15.28 5.23
C GLY A 62 11.75 15.87 5.80
N ALA A 63 12.81 15.06 5.92
CA ALA A 63 14.14 15.53 6.31
C ALA A 63 15.11 15.51 5.13
N GLY A 64 16.10 16.39 5.12
CA GLY A 64 17.24 16.28 4.21
C GLY A 64 18.10 15.03 4.48
N ALA A 65 18.99 14.70 3.54
CA ALA A 65 19.76 13.45 3.52
C ALA A 65 20.48 13.10 4.84
N ASP A 66 20.81 14.09 5.66
CA ASP A 66 21.65 13.94 6.86
C ASP A 66 20.87 13.88 8.18
N LYS A 67 19.53 13.96 8.15
CA LYS A 67 18.70 13.94 9.36
C LYS A 67 17.78 12.73 9.38
N ARG A 68 17.69 12.09 10.53
CA ARG A 68 16.75 11.01 10.83
C ARG A 68 15.86 11.45 11.99
N TYR A 69 14.57 11.22 11.82
CA TYR A 69 13.60 11.38 12.91
C TYR A 69 13.23 10.01 13.49
N PRO A 70 12.72 9.94 14.70
CA PRO A 70 12.30 8.68 15.32
C PRO A 70 11.33 7.87 14.47
N TYR A 71 10.50 8.53 13.70
CA TYR A 71 9.52 7.89 12.79
C TYR A 71 10.11 7.43 11.45
N ASP A 72 11.41 7.66 11.17
CA ASP A 72 12.09 7.18 9.97
C ASP A 72 12.57 5.72 10.09
N TYR A 73 12.33 5.06 11.22
CA TYR A 73 12.81 3.70 11.50
C TYR A 73 11.76 2.60 11.24
N GLY A 74 10.87 2.84 10.29
CA GLY A 74 9.92 1.84 9.82
C GLY A 74 8.84 1.45 10.84
N TYR A 75 8.35 0.22 10.72
CA TYR A 75 7.23 -0.29 11.51
C TYR A 75 7.44 -0.25 13.04
N PRO A 76 8.63 -0.51 13.58
CA PRO A 76 8.88 -0.39 15.03
C PRO A 76 8.55 0.99 15.61
N SER A 77 8.69 2.05 14.82
CA SER A 77 8.35 3.42 15.24
C SER A 77 6.87 3.58 15.58
N PHE A 78 5.99 2.84 14.89
CA PHE A 78 4.55 2.89 15.13
C PHE A 78 4.15 2.22 16.46
N TYR A 79 4.89 1.22 16.92
CA TYR A 79 4.69 0.67 18.26
C TYR A 79 4.95 1.73 19.33
N GLN A 80 6.10 2.41 19.26
CA GLN A 80 6.42 3.47 20.21
C GLN A 80 5.40 4.62 20.19
N MET A 81 4.90 5.00 19.01
CA MET A 81 3.83 6.01 18.93
C MET A 81 2.56 5.55 19.66
N ARG A 82 2.14 4.31 19.45
CA ARG A 82 0.94 3.75 20.08
C ARG A 82 1.10 3.63 21.59
N ASP A 83 2.26 3.16 22.04
CA ASP A 83 2.58 2.98 23.46
C ASP A 83 2.58 4.32 24.22
N VAL A 84 3.16 5.38 23.63
CA VAL A 84 3.16 6.71 24.27
C VAL A 84 1.81 7.42 24.19
N MET A 85 0.95 7.07 23.24
CA MET A 85 -0.44 7.58 23.19
C MET A 85 -1.37 6.82 24.13
N GLY A 86 -0.98 5.61 24.53
CA GLY A 86 -1.68 4.77 25.47
C GLY A 86 -1.22 5.00 26.92
N GLN A 87 -1.18 3.93 27.69
CA GLN A 87 -0.76 3.93 29.10
C GLN A 87 0.54 3.13 29.35
N ASP A 88 1.10 2.55 28.29
CA ASP A 88 2.18 1.58 28.39
C ASP A 88 3.55 2.25 28.49
N LEU A 89 3.70 3.47 27.94
CA LEU A 89 4.95 4.20 27.95
C LEU A 89 4.76 5.68 28.31
N VAL A 90 5.38 6.11 29.40
CA VAL A 90 5.37 7.51 29.85
C VAL A 90 6.75 8.13 29.60
N PRO A 91 6.88 9.14 28.71
CA PRO A 91 8.13 9.88 28.53
C PRO A 91 8.53 10.60 29.81
N SER A 92 9.80 10.47 30.21
CA SER A 92 10.31 11.03 31.46
C SER A 92 10.52 12.55 31.45
N PHE A 93 10.47 13.17 30.25
CA PHE A 93 10.67 14.62 30.09
C PHE A 93 10.00 15.16 28.83
N SER A 94 9.69 16.45 28.80
CA SER A 94 8.96 17.12 27.71
C SER A 94 9.71 17.20 26.37
N GLY A 95 11.03 17.03 26.37
CA GLY A 95 11.86 17.01 25.15
C GLY A 95 12.01 15.63 24.50
N HIS A 96 11.27 14.63 24.97
CA HIS A 96 11.29 13.30 24.37
C HIS A 96 10.83 13.34 22.92
N GLN A 97 11.45 12.52 22.06
CA GLN A 97 11.22 12.50 20.61
C GLN A 97 9.76 12.21 20.22
N TYR A 98 9.02 11.50 21.07
CA TYR A 98 7.60 11.17 20.89
C TYR A 98 6.66 12.05 21.74
N SER A 99 7.13 13.17 22.27
CA SER A 99 6.34 14.05 23.14
C SER A 99 5.06 14.58 22.50
N THR A 100 5.06 14.81 21.18
CA THR A 100 3.86 15.25 20.45
C THR A 100 2.76 14.20 20.42
N TRP A 101 3.11 12.92 20.24
CA TRP A 101 2.14 11.82 20.35
C TRP A 101 1.67 11.64 21.79
N TYR A 102 2.58 11.69 22.75
CA TYR A 102 2.24 11.59 24.18
C TYR A 102 1.23 12.66 24.61
N SER A 103 1.41 13.89 24.16
CA SER A 103 0.50 15.00 24.50
C SER A 103 -0.80 14.98 23.70
N CYS A 104 -0.93 14.13 22.68
CA CYS A 104 -2.09 14.07 21.77
C CYS A 104 -2.54 15.46 21.28
N GLY A 105 -1.56 16.32 20.98
CA GLY A 105 -1.77 17.74 20.69
C GLY A 105 -2.23 18.03 19.27
N VAL A 106 -2.38 19.32 18.98
CA VAL A 106 -2.84 19.83 17.67
C VAL A 106 -1.97 19.41 16.48
N ALA A 107 -0.69 19.07 16.72
CA ALA A 107 0.21 18.58 15.68
C ALA A 107 -0.14 17.17 15.15
N LEU A 108 -1.15 16.51 15.70
CA LEU A 108 -1.78 15.30 15.16
C LEU A 108 -2.96 15.61 14.20
N GLY A 109 -3.16 16.86 13.82
CA GLY A 109 -4.17 17.24 12.83
C GLY A 109 -3.78 16.86 11.39
N PRO A 110 -4.74 16.85 10.46
CA PRO A 110 -4.56 16.33 9.10
C PRO A 110 -3.56 17.13 8.24
N GLN A 111 -3.28 18.37 8.61
CA GLN A 111 -2.31 19.24 7.91
C GLN A 111 -0.86 19.01 8.36
N TYR A 112 -0.64 18.17 9.37
CA TYR A 112 0.69 17.97 9.92
C TYR A 112 1.36 16.68 9.41
N LEU A 113 2.69 16.77 9.29
CA LEU A 113 3.55 15.67 8.88
C LEU A 113 3.34 14.40 9.72
N LEU A 114 3.05 14.57 11.02
CA LEU A 114 2.86 13.47 11.96
C LEU A 114 1.65 12.57 11.64
N CYS A 115 0.66 13.07 10.91
CA CYS A 115 -0.44 12.26 10.39
C CYS A 115 -0.17 11.76 8.97
N GLN A 116 0.60 12.53 8.18
CA GLN A 116 0.89 12.20 6.79
C GLN A 116 1.82 10.99 6.67
N PHE A 117 2.87 10.89 7.51
CA PHE A 117 3.85 9.81 7.34
C PHE A 117 3.28 8.41 7.63
N PRO A 118 2.43 8.15 8.66
CA PRO A 118 1.76 6.86 8.82
C PRO A 118 0.97 6.49 7.58
N TRP A 119 0.16 7.42 7.07
CA TRP A 119 -0.59 7.22 5.83
C TRP A 119 0.31 6.77 4.68
N THR A 120 1.39 7.52 4.43
CA THR A 120 2.32 7.25 3.33
C THR A 120 3.01 5.88 3.48
N TYR A 121 3.46 5.53 4.69
CA TYR A 121 4.15 4.27 4.93
C TYR A 121 3.23 3.07 4.75
N TYR A 122 2.06 3.08 5.37
CA TYR A 122 1.12 1.98 5.25
C TYR A 122 0.66 1.76 3.82
N TYR A 123 0.35 2.83 3.07
CA TYR A 123 -0.02 2.68 1.67
C TYR A 123 1.15 2.25 0.77
N SER A 124 2.40 2.57 1.12
CA SER A 124 3.58 2.02 0.44
C SER A 124 3.73 0.52 0.68
N TRP A 125 3.51 0.05 1.90
CA TRP A 125 3.52 -1.38 2.23
C TRP A 125 2.34 -2.12 1.58
N ILE A 126 1.16 -1.55 1.59
CA ILE A 126 -0.02 -2.08 0.89
C ILE A 126 0.26 -2.19 -0.61
N LYS A 127 0.92 -1.20 -1.22
CA LYS A 127 1.35 -1.27 -2.62
C LYS A 127 2.27 -2.46 -2.88
N ASN A 128 3.21 -2.76 -1.98
CA ASN A 128 4.08 -3.93 -2.11
C ASN A 128 3.25 -5.24 -2.08
N CYS A 129 2.30 -5.35 -1.16
CA CYS A 129 1.37 -6.49 -1.12
C CYS A 129 0.56 -6.60 -2.41
N ASN A 130 -0.02 -5.50 -2.89
CA ASN A 130 -0.79 -5.48 -4.13
C ASN A 130 0.05 -5.85 -5.35
N THR A 131 1.35 -5.49 -5.37
CA THR A 131 2.27 -5.92 -6.43
C THR A 131 2.42 -7.44 -6.45
N VAL A 132 2.65 -8.06 -5.31
CA VAL A 132 2.75 -9.53 -5.18
C VAL A 132 1.44 -10.20 -5.62
N LEU A 133 0.29 -9.70 -5.17
CA LEU A 133 -1.02 -10.25 -5.53
C LEU A 133 -1.31 -10.11 -7.03
N SER A 134 -0.92 -8.98 -7.62
CA SER A 134 -1.05 -8.78 -9.07
C SER A 134 -0.18 -9.74 -9.89
N LEU A 135 1.02 -10.10 -9.40
CA LEU A 135 1.92 -11.08 -10.04
C LEU A 135 1.49 -12.53 -9.79
N ALA A 136 0.83 -12.79 -8.67
CA ALA A 136 0.28 -14.10 -8.35
C ALA A 136 -0.97 -14.44 -9.18
N GLY A 137 -1.76 -13.42 -9.49
CA GLY A 137 -3.04 -13.58 -10.16
C GLY A 137 -4.16 -14.01 -9.20
N GLU A 138 -5.38 -14.08 -9.72
CA GLU A 138 -6.57 -14.40 -8.92
C GLU A 138 -6.55 -15.84 -8.37
N ASN A 139 -6.00 -16.77 -9.16
CA ASN A 139 -5.82 -18.18 -8.79
C ASN A 139 -4.33 -18.52 -8.90
N PRO A 140 -3.54 -18.26 -7.84
CA PRO A 140 -2.09 -18.46 -7.88
C PRO A 140 -1.72 -19.93 -8.06
N ASP A 141 -0.71 -20.16 -8.89
CA ASP A 141 -0.08 -21.46 -9.01
C ASP A 141 0.57 -21.87 -7.67
N THR A 142 0.83 -23.17 -7.50
CA THR A 142 1.35 -23.72 -6.23
C THR A 142 2.65 -23.05 -5.76
N ASP A 143 3.52 -22.68 -6.67
CA ASP A 143 4.80 -21.98 -6.39
C ASP A 143 4.60 -20.54 -5.91
N LYS A 144 3.50 -19.88 -6.29
CA LYS A 144 3.16 -18.51 -5.89
C LYS A 144 2.20 -18.42 -4.71
N MET A 145 1.58 -19.53 -4.33
CA MET A 145 0.49 -19.58 -3.35
C MET A 145 0.91 -19.03 -1.98
N SER A 146 2.07 -19.46 -1.48
CA SER A 146 2.56 -18.99 -0.17
C SER A 146 2.89 -17.49 -0.17
N GLY A 147 3.48 -16.98 -1.25
CA GLY A 147 3.75 -15.54 -1.41
C GLY A 147 2.47 -14.71 -1.44
N ALA A 148 1.43 -15.20 -2.13
CA ALA A 148 0.12 -14.56 -2.12
C ALA A 148 -0.52 -14.58 -0.71
N GLY A 149 -0.39 -15.70 0.01
CA GLY A 149 -0.86 -15.82 1.39
C GLY A 149 -0.17 -14.83 2.34
N ILE A 150 1.14 -14.67 2.21
CA ILE A 150 1.92 -13.66 2.96
C ILE A 150 1.41 -12.25 2.63
N ALA A 151 1.20 -11.94 1.35
CA ALA A 151 0.73 -10.63 0.92
C ALA A 151 -0.67 -10.31 1.46
N TYR A 152 -1.59 -11.27 1.46
CA TYR A 152 -2.93 -11.11 2.05
C TYR A 152 -2.85 -10.89 3.57
N ALA A 153 -2.09 -11.70 4.32
CA ALA A 153 -1.93 -11.55 5.77
C ALA A 153 -1.36 -10.17 6.14
N MET A 154 -0.32 -9.73 5.44
CA MET A 154 0.31 -8.44 5.68
C MET A 154 -0.58 -7.26 5.30
N ARG A 155 -1.32 -7.35 4.18
CA ARG A 155 -2.27 -6.32 3.77
C ARG A 155 -3.41 -6.17 4.79
N ALA A 156 -3.93 -7.27 5.29
CA ALA A 156 -4.93 -7.28 6.36
C ALA A 156 -4.41 -6.56 7.62
N MET A 157 -3.20 -6.88 8.07
CA MET A 157 -2.55 -6.21 9.21
C MET A 157 -2.42 -4.69 8.98
N PHE A 158 -1.98 -4.27 7.80
CA PHE A 158 -1.81 -2.85 7.49
C PHE A 158 -3.14 -2.10 7.47
N TYR A 159 -4.19 -2.68 6.90
CA TYR A 159 -5.52 -2.07 6.94
C TYR A 159 -6.14 -2.06 8.33
N MET A 160 -5.90 -3.08 9.15
CA MET A 160 -6.33 -3.09 10.54
C MET A 160 -5.69 -1.94 11.35
N ASP A 161 -4.38 -1.73 11.17
CA ASP A 161 -3.68 -0.62 11.80
C ASP A 161 -4.21 0.76 11.31
N LEU A 162 -4.37 0.91 9.99
CA LEU A 162 -4.94 2.14 9.41
C LEU A 162 -6.36 2.41 9.91
N ALA A 163 -7.22 1.40 9.96
CA ALA A 163 -8.57 1.54 10.45
C ALA A 163 -8.57 2.01 11.92
N ARG A 164 -7.71 1.42 12.76
CA ARG A 164 -7.59 1.81 14.17
C ARG A 164 -7.06 3.24 14.36
N MET A 165 -6.15 3.69 13.48
CA MET A 165 -5.54 5.03 13.58
C MET A 165 -6.41 6.14 13.00
N PHE A 166 -7.17 5.87 11.95
CA PHE A 166 -7.84 6.90 11.17
C PHE A 166 -9.38 6.85 11.21
N ALA A 167 -9.98 5.84 11.83
CA ALA A 167 -11.42 5.82 12.01
C ALA A 167 -11.84 6.85 13.08
N ASN A 168 -12.89 7.62 12.80
CA ASN A 168 -13.47 8.58 13.75
C ASN A 168 -14.12 7.89 14.95
N LYS A 169 -14.59 6.66 14.76
CA LYS A 169 -15.21 5.81 15.79
C LYS A 169 -14.82 4.35 15.54
N THR A 170 -14.73 3.57 16.59
CA THR A 170 -14.48 2.13 16.47
C THR A 170 -15.70 1.41 15.87
N TYR A 171 -15.47 0.22 15.31
CA TYR A 171 -16.51 -0.64 14.76
C TYR A 171 -17.69 -0.88 15.74
N ALA A 172 -17.36 -1.11 17.01
CA ALA A 172 -18.37 -1.35 18.05
C ALA A 172 -19.28 -0.15 18.31
N LEU A 173 -18.79 1.07 18.09
CA LEU A 173 -19.55 2.31 18.31
C LEU A 173 -20.36 2.72 17.08
N ASP A 174 -19.81 2.53 15.88
CA ASP A 174 -20.45 2.96 14.65
C ASP A 174 -19.90 2.19 13.44
N LYS A 175 -20.68 1.26 12.92
CA LYS A 175 -20.32 0.46 11.75
C LYS A 175 -20.21 1.29 10.46
N ASN A 176 -20.91 2.42 10.39
CA ASN A 176 -20.92 3.30 9.23
C ASN A 176 -19.86 4.41 9.29
N ALA A 177 -19.12 4.54 10.42
CA ALA A 177 -18.05 5.52 10.49
C ALA A 177 -16.96 5.22 9.47
N GLU A 178 -16.46 6.28 8.85
CA GLU A 178 -15.43 6.19 7.82
C GLU A 178 -14.07 5.84 8.41
N THR A 179 -13.35 4.99 7.70
CA THR A 179 -11.97 4.57 7.99
C THR A 179 -11.00 5.20 6.99
N VAL A 180 -10.45 4.40 6.07
CA VAL A 180 -9.54 4.81 5.00
C VAL A 180 -9.99 4.21 3.66
N PRO A 181 -9.55 4.72 2.50
CA PRO A 181 -9.83 4.09 1.22
C PRO A 181 -9.22 2.69 1.11
N ILE A 182 -9.96 1.74 0.54
CA ILE A 182 -9.43 0.42 0.19
C ILE A 182 -8.81 0.50 -1.21
N VAL A 183 -7.53 0.15 -1.32
CA VAL A 183 -6.76 0.08 -2.56
C VAL A 183 -6.24 -1.34 -2.72
N THR A 184 -6.61 -1.99 -3.82
CA THR A 184 -6.21 -3.37 -4.13
C THR A 184 -5.38 -3.41 -5.41
N GLU A 185 -4.89 -4.59 -5.78
CA GLU A 185 -4.24 -4.86 -7.06
C GLU A 185 -5.12 -4.60 -8.29
N ALA A 186 -6.44 -4.61 -8.09
CA ALA A 186 -7.43 -4.34 -9.14
C ALA A 186 -7.81 -2.84 -9.24
N THR A 187 -7.38 -2.01 -8.30
CA THR A 187 -7.73 -0.58 -8.30
C THR A 187 -6.96 0.16 -9.38
N ALA A 188 -7.67 0.75 -10.36
CA ALA A 188 -7.04 1.51 -11.43
C ALA A 188 -6.46 2.84 -10.90
N LEU A 189 -5.36 3.31 -11.51
CA LEU A 189 -4.74 4.59 -11.14
C LEU A 189 -5.69 5.78 -11.29
N SER A 190 -6.58 5.75 -12.31
CA SER A 190 -7.62 6.77 -12.53
C SER A 190 -8.57 6.91 -11.35
N ASP A 191 -8.81 5.84 -10.62
CA ASP A 191 -9.82 5.77 -9.57
C ASP A 191 -9.27 6.21 -8.21
N LEU A 192 -7.94 6.24 -8.06
CA LEU A 192 -7.30 6.57 -6.77
C LEU A 192 -7.69 7.96 -6.25
N ALA A 193 -7.84 8.94 -7.14
CA ALA A 193 -8.18 10.32 -6.75
C ALA A 193 -9.62 10.47 -6.22
N THR A 194 -10.51 9.56 -6.61
CA THR A 194 -11.94 9.59 -6.26
C THR A 194 -12.35 8.43 -5.36
N ASN A 195 -11.40 7.58 -4.94
CA ASN A 195 -11.66 6.42 -4.10
C ASN A 195 -12.12 6.88 -2.70
N PRO A 196 -13.38 6.63 -2.31
CA PRO A 196 -13.89 7.12 -1.03
C PRO A 196 -13.31 6.31 0.13
N ARG A 197 -13.40 6.88 1.34
CA ARG A 197 -13.13 6.14 2.56
C ARG A 197 -14.16 5.02 2.73
N ALA A 198 -13.68 3.84 3.09
CA ALA A 198 -14.57 2.72 3.42
C ALA A 198 -15.20 2.92 4.80
N THR A 199 -16.42 2.44 4.96
CA THR A 199 -17.03 2.33 6.30
C THR A 199 -16.29 1.27 7.14
N ASN A 200 -16.45 1.33 8.46
CA ASN A 200 -15.96 0.28 9.35
C ASN A 200 -16.43 -1.10 8.89
N GLU A 201 -17.73 -1.25 8.57
CA GLU A 201 -18.29 -2.53 8.14
C GLU A 201 -17.58 -3.09 6.89
N ASN A 202 -17.41 -2.26 5.86
CA ASN A 202 -16.73 -2.67 4.62
C ASN A 202 -15.25 -2.93 4.85
N MET A 203 -14.58 -2.13 5.66
CA MET A 203 -13.17 -2.29 5.97
C MET A 203 -12.91 -3.60 6.72
N TRP A 204 -13.67 -3.88 7.77
CA TRP A 204 -13.47 -5.12 8.54
C TRP A 204 -13.88 -6.37 7.75
N ALA A 205 -14.92 -6.29 6.90
CA ALA A 205 -15.24 -7.36 5.96
C ALA A 205 -14.10 -7.63 4.97
N PHE A 206 -13.45 -6.58 4.46
CA PHE A 206 -12.29 -6.69 3.57
C PHE A 206 -11.10 -7.32 4.29
N ILE A 207 -10.77 -6.87 5.51
CA ILE A 207 -9.69 -7.43 6.33
C ILE A 207 -9.92 -8.94 6.57
N LEU A 208 -11.12 -9.33 6.97
CA LEU A 208 -11.46 -10.73 7.19
C LEU A 208 -11.34 -11.56 5.90
N SER A 209 -11.79 -11.04 4.77
CA SER A 209 -11.64 -11.72 3.47
C SER A 209 -10.16 -11.94 3.09
N ASP A 210 -9.28 -11.00 3.38
CA ASP A 210 -7.85 -11.17 3.17
C ASP A 210 -7.24 -12.22 4.12
N LEU A 211 -7.68 -12.24 5.38
CA LEU A 211 -7.23 -13.24 6.36
C LEU A 211 -7.70 -14.65 6.00
N ASP A 212 -8.92 -14.82 5.51
CA ASP A 212 -9.45 -16.11 5.04
C ASP A 212 -8.61 -16.66 3.89
N LYS A 213 -8.25 -15.80 2.92
CA LYS A 213 -7.35 -16.19 1.81
C LYS A 213 -5.95 -16.51 2.33
N ALA A 214 -5.42 -15.72 3.27
CA ALA A 214 -4.14 -15.98 3.87
C ALA A 214 -4.11 -17.32 4.60
N GLU A 215 -5.14 -17.65 5.39
CA GLU A 215 -5.26 -18.93 6.07
C GLU A 215 -5.25 -20.10 5.07
N GLN A 216 -6.02 -19.98 3.99
CA GLN A 216 -6.08 -20.99 2.94
C GLN A 216 -4.74 -21.19 2.24
N TYR A 217 -4.08 -20.11 1.84
CA TYR A 217 -2.85 -20.17 1.04
C TYR A 217 -1.60 -20.49 1.87
N LEU A 218 -1.64 -20.28 3.18
CA LEU A 218 -0.56 -20.60 4.12
C LEU A 218 -0.80 -21.92 4.89
N ALA A 219 -1.76 -22.74 4.45
CA ALA A 219 -2.16 -23.95 5.20
C ALA A 219 -0.97 -24.85 5.56
N ASP A 220 -0.07 -25.08 4.62
CA ASP A 220 1.11 -25.95 4.78
C ASP A 220 2.44 -25.17 4.83
N TYR A 221 2.38 -23.84 4.80
CA TYR A 221 3.56 -22.99 4.78
C TYR A 221 4.22 -22.91 6.15
N GLN A 222 5.55 -23.13 6.19
CA GLN A 222 6.37 -22.95 7.38
C GLN A 222 7.21 -21.68 7.22
N ARG A 223 7.01 -20.70 8.10
CA ARG A 223 7.76 -19.46 8.05
C ARG A 223 9.24 -19.66 8.34
N PRO A 224 10.13 -19.01 7.56
CA PRO A 224 11.59 -19.11 7.79
C PRO A 224 12.05 -18.27 8.99
N ASP A 225 11.28 -17.27 9.40
CA ASP A 225 11.63 -16.31 10.44
C ASP A 225 10.39 -15.81 11.19
N LYS A 226 10.60 -14.90 12.16
CA LYS A 226 9.51 -14.33 12.97
C LYS A 226 8.80 -13.13 12.32
N LEU A 227 9.32 -12.58 11.24
CA LEU A 227 8.74 -11.44 10.55
C LEU A 227 7.75 -11.86 9.47
N THR A 228 7.97 -13.06 8.90
CA THR A 228 7.10 -13.61 7.86
C THR A 228 5.89 -14.28 8.51
N PRO A 229 4.66 -13.92 8.12
CA PRO A 229 3.46 -14.56 8.65
C PRO A 229 3.31 -15.99 8.13
N ASP A 230 2.80 -16.87 8.96
CA ASP A 230 2.30 -18.20 8.62
C ASP A 230 0.79 -18.28 8.91
N LYS A 231 0.20 -19.45 8.71
CA LYS A 231 -1.22 -19.69 9.01
C LYS A 231 -1.59 -19.31 10.44
N SER A 232 -0.74 -19.57 11.43
CA SER A 232 -1.05 -19.28 12.85
C SER A 232 -1.17 -17.79 13.11
N VAL A 233 -0.38 -16.97 12.41
CA VAL A 233 -0.47 -15.51 12.48
C VAL A 233 -1.78 -15.02 11.85
N ALA A 234 -2.13 -15.51 10.65
CA ALA A 234 -3.38 -15.14 9.98
C ALA A 234 -4.60 -15.47 10.85
N VAL A 235 -4.66 -16.69 11.39
CA VAL A 235 -5.75 -17.12 12.30
C VAL A 235 -5.82 -16.26 13.56
N SER A 236 -4.67 -15.88 14.16
CA SER A 236 -4.70 -15.04 15.36
C SER A 236 -5.31 -13.66 15.12
N TYR A 237 -5.15 -13.09 13.92
CA TYR A 237 -5.76 -11.81 13.56
C TYR A 237 -7.27 -11.91 13.28
N THR A 238 -7.80 -13.08 12.92
CA THR A 238 -9.26 -13.27 12.75
C THR A 238 -10.02 -13.22 14.08
N HIS A 239 -9.32 -13.36 15.21
CA HIS A 239 -9.89 -13.37 16.56
C HIS A 239 -9.72 -12.04 17.33
N LEU A 240 -9.16 -11.00 16.69
CA LEU A 240 -8.99 -9.67 17.26
C LEU A 240 -10.19 -8.76 16.92
#